data_c5362cff81a84b63665f8c64a50159b7
#
_entry.id   c5362cff81a84b63665f8c64a50159b7
#
_cell.length_a   1.000
_cell.length_b   1.000
_cell.length_c   1.000
_cell.angle_alpha   90.00
_cell.angle_beta   90.00
_cell.angle_gamma   90.00
#
_symmetry.space_group_name_H-M   'P 1'
#
loop_
_entity.id
_entity.type
_entity.pdbx_description
1 polymer ?
#
loop_
_entity_poly.entity_id
_entity_poly.type
_entity_poly.pdbx_seq_one_letter_code
_entity_poly.pdbx_strand_id
1 'polypeptide(L)'
;SGASCPQVLRGYQVGTMPLPRALPPQPSLEQVLAAVHDNTQRVRSLTSTQAVLVVPGVPRLSARVACEPPRRFRLQAQTSLTGPELDIGSNDDLFWIWLRQHQPPITAFCRHDRYARSEARNLLPIRADWMPELLGLVNFRTEDSHDGPYPLPDGRLEIRTRLKADDDELLKS
;
A
#
# COMPACT_ATOMS: atom_id res chain seq x y z
N SER A 1 -39.68 -42.07 -0.72
CA SER A 1 -40.15 -40.87 0.01
C SER A 1 -38.97 -39.91 0.16
N GLY A 2 -38.80 -39.01 -0.81
CA GLY A 2 -37.80 -37.97 -0.78
C GLY A 2 -38.29 -36.72 -0.07
N ALA A 3 -37.65 -36.32 1.00
CA ALA A 3 -37.90 -35.05 1.65
C ALA A 3 -37.16 -33.93 0.90
N SER A 4 -37.90 -33.12 0.14
CA SER A 4 -37.42 -31.85 -0.43
C SER A 4 -37.44 -30.78 0.67
N CYS A 5 -36.29 -30.31 1.10
CA CYS A 5 -36.22 -29.08 1.86
C CYS A 5 -36.26 -27.89 0.90
N PRO A 6 -37.25 -27.00 0.98
CA PRO A 6 -37.22 -25.74 0.24
C PRO A 6 -36.17 -24.82 0.86
N GLN A 7 -35.06 -24.63 0.18
CA GLN A 7 -34.13 -23.56 0.50
C GLN A 7 -34.78 -22.22 0.14
N VAL A 8 -35.36 -21.57 1.12
CA VAL A 8 -35.73 -20.16 1.03
C VAL A 8 -34.45 -19.34 1.10
N LEU A 9 -33.85 -19.09 -0.06
CA LEU A 9 -32.87 -18.03 -0.20
C LEU A 9 -33.62 -16.69 0.00
N ARG A 10 -33.76 -16.28 1.25
CA ARG A 10 -34.05 -14.89 1.56
C ARG A 10 -32.87 -14.08 1.04
N GLY A 11 -33.07 -13.41 -0.10
CA GLY A 11 -32.19 -12.38 -0.56
C GLY A 11 -32.03 -11.35 0.55
N TYR A 12 -30.90 -11.36 1.23
CA TYR A 12 -30.47 -10.22 2.03
C TYR A 12 -30.26 -9.08 1.03
N GLN A 13 -31.29 -8.24 0.87
CA GLN A 13 -31.08 -6.90 0.37
C GLN A 13 -30.22 -6.23 1.46
N VAL A 14 -28.92 -6.22 1.26
CA VAL A 14 -28.03 -5.30 1.95
C VAL A 14 -28.51 -3.92 1.50
N GLY A 15 -29.43 -3.35 2.27
CA GLY A 15 -29.82 -1.95 2.09
C GLY A 15 -28.50 -1.18 2.12
N THR A 16 -28.22 -0.46 1.05
CA THR A 16 -27.13 0.50 0.98
C THR A 16 -27.45 1.63 1.96
N MET A 17 -27.21 1.36 3.25
CA MET A 17 -27.15 2.45 4.22
C MET A 17 -26.00 3.34 3.74
N PRO A 18 -26.26 4.61 3.43
CA PRO A 18 -25.18 5.50 3.07
C PRO A 18 -24.18 5.48 4.21
N LEU A 19 -22.93 5.11 3.89
CA LEU A 19 -21.85 5.12 4.87
C LEU A 19 -21.80 6.53 5.49
N PRO A 20 -21.66 6.63 6.82
CA PRO A 20 -21.53 7.93 7.45
C PRO A 20 -20.35 8.66 6.84
N ARG A 21 -20.56 9.89 6.39
CA ARG A 21 -19.48 10.71 5.83
C ARG A 21 -18.48 11.00 6.96
N ALA A 22 -17.27 10.52 6.80
CA ALA A 22 -16.19 10.75 7.75
C ALA A 22 -15.73 12.23 7.76
N LEU A 23 -16.01 12.96 6.67
CA LEU A 23 -15.60 14.34 6.48
C LEU A 23 -16.80 15.22 6.09
N PRO A 24 -16.78 16.52 6.46
CA PRO A 24 -17.75 17.49 5.98
C PRO A 24 -17.63 17.68 4.45
N PRO A 25 -18.63 18.35 3.79
CA PRO A 25 -18.60 18.56 2.33
C PRO A 25 -17.37 19.32 1.81
N GLN A 26 -16.83 20.22 2.62
CA GLN A 26 -15.62 21.00 2.34
C GLN A 26 -14.70 20.91 3.58
N PRO A 27 -13.93 19.82 3.70
CA PRO A 27 -13.06 19.63 4.84
C PRO A 27 -11.83 20.52 4.76
N SER A 28 -11.33 20.98 5.91
CA SER A 28 -10.01 21.60 5.97
C SER A 28 -8.91 20.55 5.82
N LEU A 29 -7.69 20.99 5.49
CA LEU A 29 -6.52 20.11 5.43
C LEU A 29 -6.34 19.33 6.75
N GLU A 30 -6.41 20.02 7.89
CA GLU A 30 -6.27 19.40 9.21
C GLU A 30 -7.31 18.29 9.45
N GLN A 31 -8.57 18.52 9.05
CA GLN A 31 -9.63 17.53 9.19
C GLN A 31 -9.35 16.27 8.35
N VAL A 32 -8.82 16.46 7.14
CA VAL A 32 -8.45 15.32 6.28
C VAL A 32 -7.27 14.56 6.86
N LEU A 33 -6.21 15.26 7.27
CA LEU A 33 -5.03 14.65 7.88
C LEU A 33 -5.39 13.87 9.15
N ALA A 34 -6.21 14.47 10.02
CA ALA A 34 -6.68 13.82 11.25
C ALA A 34 -7.50 12.55 10.94
N ALA A 35 -8.45 12.62 10.00
CA ALA A 35 -9.28 11.47 9.63
C ALA A 35 -8.46 10.31 9.04
N VAL A 36 -7.46 10.62 8.21
CA VAL A 36 -6.54 9.60 7.66
C VAL A 36 -5.70 9.01 8.77
N HIS A 37 -5.13 9.83 9.63
CA HIS A 37 -4.33 9.39 10.76
C HIS A 37 -5.10 8.44 11.69
N ASP A 38 -6.32 8.83 12.10
CA ASP A 38 -7.18 8.02 12.96
C ASP A 38 -7.54 6.66 12.33
N ASN A 39 -7.76 6.63 11.02
CA ASN A 39 -8.03 5.38 10.30
C ASN A 39 -6.78 4.51 10.21
N THR A 40 -5.64 5.08 9.86
CA THR A 40 -4.38 4.34 9.70
C THR A 40 -3.91 3.75 11.02
N GLN A 41 -4.03 4.47 12.12
CA GLN A 41 -3.63 3.98 13.45
C GLN A 41 -4.45 2.78 13.94
N ARG A 42 -5.67 2.57 13.44
CA ARG A 42 -6.50 1.42 13.78
C ARG A 42 -6.00 0.13 13.13
N VAL A 43 -5.27 0.24 12.03
CA VAL A 43 -4.73 -0.92 11.31
C VAL A 43 -3.39 -1.31 11.90
N ARG A 44 -3.38 -2.33 12.73
CA ARG A 44 -2.15 -2.88 13.33
C ARG A 44 -1.44 -3.85 12.40
N SER A 45 -2.20 -4.61 11.63
CA SER A 45 -1.68 -5.53 10.63
C SER A 45 -2.68 -5.73 9.50
N LEU A 46 -2.17 -6.00 8.31
CA LEU A 46 -2.95 -6.32 7.13
C LEU A 46 -2.31 -7.53 6.44
N THR A 47 -3.13 -8.51 6.08
CA THR A 47 -2.68 -9.67 5.32
C THR A 47 -3.66 -9.97 4.20
N SER A 48 -3.14 -10.22 3.00
CA SER A 48 -3.92 -10.71 1.86
C SER A 48 -3.18 -11.86 1.19
N THR A 49 -3.89 -12.95 0.95
CA THR A 49 -3.38 -14.12 0.22
C THR A 49 -3.88 -14.20 -1.22
N GLN A 50 -4.75 -13.27 -1.62
CA GLN A 50 -5.42 -13.25 -2.92
C GLN A 50 -5.23 -11.91 -3.64
N ALA A 51 -4.11 -11.24 -3.39
CA ALA A 51 -3.78 -10.03 -4.12
C ALA A 51 -3.35 -10.35 -5.56
N VAL A 52 -3.52 -9.39 -6.44
CA VAL A 52 -3.04 -9.46 -7.83
C VAL A 52 -2.12 -8.27 -8.09
N LEU A 53 -0.90 -8.55 -8.51
CA LEU A 53 0.05 -7.53 -8.93
C LEU A 53 -0.01 -7.39 -10.45
N VAL A 54 -0.26 -6.15 -10.90
CA VAL A 54 -0.30 -5.79 -12.31
C VAL A 54 0.83 -4.80 -12.59
N VAL A 55 1.77 -5.23 -13.44
CA VAL A 55 2.89 -4.40 -13.90
C VAL A 55 2.81 -4.31 -15.42
N PRO A 56 2.92 -3.11 -16.02
CA PRO A 56 2.94 -2.98 -17.47
C PRO A 56 4.01 -3.86 -18.13
N GLY A 57 3.62 -4.61 -19.16
CA GLY A 57 4.55 -5.52 -19.87
C GLY A 57 4.85 -6.85 -19.17
N VAL A 58 4.26 -7.10 -18.01
CA VAL A 58 4.42 -8.35 -17.25
C VAL A 58 3.06 -9.06 -17.14
N PRO A 59 2.98 -10.39 -17.26
CA PRO A 59 1.76 -11.15 -16.97
C PRO A 59 1.26 -10.85 -15.55
N ARG A 60 -0.05 -10.99 -15.34
CA ARG A 60 -0.62 -10.84 -13.99
C ARG A 60 -0.01 -11.86 -13.05
N LEU A 61 0.41 -11.37 -11.89
CA LEU A 61 1.02 -12.18 -10.84
C LEU A 61 0.02 -12.36 -9.69
N SER A 62 -0.13 -13.58 -9.23
CA SER A 62 -0.80 -13.85 -7.95
C SER A 62 0.12 -13.42 -6.83
N ALA A 63 -0.38 -12.66 -5.87
CA ALA A 63 0.44 -12.09 -4.83
C ALA A 63 -0.10 -12.37 -3.42
N ARG A 64 0.83 -12.40 -2.48
CA ARG A 64 0.58 -12.40 -1.04
C ARG A 64 1.20 -11.16 -0.44
N VAL A 65 0.45 -10.48 0.39
CA VAL A 65 0.89 -9.27 1.07
C VAL A 65 0.72 -9.45 2.56
N ALA A 66 1.72 -9.10 3.32
CA ALA A 66 1.63 -8.93 4.77
C ALA A 66 2.26 -7.57 5.13
N CYS A 67 1.58 -6.80 5.95
CA CYS A 67 2.03 -5.48 6.37
C CYS A 67 1.71 -5.28 7.85
N GLU A 68 2.68 -4.79 8.58
CA GLU A 68 2.59 -4.38 9.98
C GLU A 68 3.32 -3.04 10.10
N PRO A 69 2.56 -1.93 10.01
CA PRO A 69 3.16 -0.58 10.04
C PRO A 69 4.01 -0.36 11.29
N PRO A 70 5.04 0.50 11.24
CA PRO A 70 5.37 1.37 10.12
C PRO A 70 6.33 0.77 9.09
N ARG A 71 7.04 -0.35 9.37
CA ARG A 71 8.16 -0.82 8.53
C ARG A 71 8.09 -2.27 8.11
N ARG A 72 7.33 -3.09 8.82
CA ARG A 72 7.27 -4.52 8.52
C ARG A 72 6.31 -4.76 7.37
N PHE A 73 6.85 -5.26 6.28
CA PHE A 73 6.13 -5.48 5.05
C PHE A 73 6.73 -6.66 4.29
N ARG A 74 5.88 -7.45 3.63
CA ARG A 74 6.31 -8.45 2.66
C ARG A 74 5.32 -8.58 1.54
N LEU A 75 5.80 -8.50 0.32
CA LEU A 75 5.09 -8.80 -0.92
C LEU A 75 5.79 -9.94 -1.63
N GLN A 76 5.09 -11.02 -1.83
CA GLN A 76 5.53 -12.15 -2.65
C GLN A 76 4.60 -12.28 -3.84
N ALA A 77 5.16 -12.38 -5.05
CA ALA A 77 4.37 -12.54 -6.26
C ALA A 77 4.89 -13.69 -7.11
N GLN A 78 3.97 -14.39 -7.75
CA GLN A 78 4.26 -15.58 -8.53
C GLN A 78 3.35 -15.69 -9.76
N THR A 79 3.84 -16.39 -10.78
CA THR A 79 3.01 -16.89 -11.88
C THR A 79 2.60 -18.32 -11.61
N SER A 80 1.54 -18.77 -12.25
CA SER A 80 1.13 -20.18 -12.23
C SER A 80 2.09 -21.10 -13.02
N LEU A 81 2.85 -20.54 -13.96
CA LEU A 81 3.71 -21.30 -14.86
C LEU A 81 5.14 -21.45 -14.34
N THR A 82 5.70 -20.36 -13.81
CA THR A 82 7.12 -20.28 -13.46
C THR A 82 7.38 -20.25 -11.96
N GLY A 83 6.33 -20.13 -11.15
CA GLY A 83 6.44 -20.03 -9.70
C GLY A 83 6.82 -18.62 -9.22
N PRO A 84 7.61 -18.50 -8.14
CA PRO A 84 8.00 -17.21 -7.57
C PRO A 84 8.75 -16.31 -8.55
N GLU A 85 8.33 -15.05 -8.64
CA GLU A 85 8.93 -14.03 -9.51
C GLU A 85 9.51 -12.86 -8.73
N LEU A 86 8.92 -12.56 -7.57
CA LEU A 86 9.25 -11.39 -6.77
C LEU A 86 9.09 -11.71 -5.29
N ASP A 87 10.03 -11.28 -4.47
CA ASP A 87 9.93 -11.21 -3.02
C ASP A 87 10.54 -9.87 -2.56
N ILE A 88 9.68 -8.95 -2.14
CA ILE A 88 10.09 -7.68 -1.54
C ILE A 88 9.66 -7.70 -0.10
N GLY A 89 10.53 -7.28 0.79
CA GLY A 89 10.19 -7.18 2.19
C GLY A 89 11.02 -6.15 2.94
N SER A 90 10.52 -5.85 4.12
CA SER A 90 11.12 -4.91 5.05
C SER A 90 10.83 -5.36 6.48
N ASN A 91 11.79 -5.17 7.35
CA ASN A 91 11.64 -5.29 8.80
C ASN A 91 12.14 -4.01 9.48
N ASP A 92 12.37 -4.04 10.78
CA ASP A 92 12.80 -2.86 11.54
C ASP A 92 14.19 -2.35 11.14
N ASP A 93 15.08 -3.24 10.65
CA ASP A 93 16.49 -2.95 10.38
C ASP A 93 16.80 -2.75 8.90
N LEU A 94 16.23 -3.60 8.05
CA LEU A 94 16.60 -3.67 6.64
C LEU A 94 15.40 -3.98 5.75
N PHE A 95 15.56 -3.72 4.48
CA PHE A 95 14.68 -4.21 3.43
C PHE A 95 15.45 -5.06 2.43
N TRP A 96 14.71 -5.90 1.70
CA TRP A 96 15.25 -6.76 0.65
C TRP A 96 14.34 -6.77 -0.57
N ILE A 97 14.95 -7.07 -1.71
CA ILE A 97 14.28 -7.35 -2.96
C ILE A 97 14.94 -8.55 -3.62
N TRP A 98 14.13 -9.51 -4.02
CA TRP A 98 14.51 -10.61 -4.86
C TRP A 98 13.67 -10.60 -6.14
N LEU A 99 14.34 -10.67 -7.30
CA LEU A 99 13.73 -10.69 -8.62
C LEU A 99 14.26 -11.88 -9.41
N ARG A 100 13.38 -12.74 -9.88
CA ARG A 100 13.74 -13.88 -10.71
C ARG A 100 14.28 -13.49 -12.09
N GLN A 101 13.69 -12.45 -12.71
CA GLN A 101 14.04 -12.05 -14.07
C GLN A 101 15.44 -11.50 -14.24
N HIS A 102 16.11 -11.21 -13.15
CA HIS A 102 17.52 -10.85 -13.20
C HIS A 102 18.37 -12.12 -13.40
N GLN A 103 19.27 -12.09 -14.38
CA GLN A 103 20.19 -13.23 -14.64
C GLN A 103 21.64 -12.81 -14.29
N PRO A 104 22.23 -13.41 -13.26
CA PRO A 104 21.64 -14.37 -12.29
C PRO A 104 20.57 -13.72 -11.41
N PRO A 105 19.66 -14.50 -10.80
CA PRO A 105 18.68 -13.95 -9.85
C PRO A 105 19.38 -13.15 -8.77
N ILE A 106 18.94 -11.90 -8.57
CA ILE A 106 19.57 -10.99 -7.60
C ILE A 106 18.72 -11.01 -6.31
N THR A 107 19.41 -11.16 -5.20
CA THR A 107 18.91 -10.76 -3.89
C THR A 107 19.69 -9.53 -3.45
N ALA A 108 19.04 -8.39 -3.43
CA ALA A 108 19.60 -7.17 -2.86
C ALA A 108 18.96 -6.90 -1.50
N PHE A 109 19.74 -6.46 -0.54
CA PHE A 109 19.26 -6.01 0.75
C PHE A 109 20.02 -4.76 1.20
N CYS A 110 19.36 -3.90 1.95
CA CYS A 110 19.97 -2.68 2.44
C CYS A 110 19.38 -2.32 3.81
N ARG A 111 20.21 -1.80 4.69
CA ARG A 111 19.76 -1.21 5.95
C ARG A 111 19.06 0.13 5.66
N HIS A 112 18.00 0.43 6.41
CA HIS A 112 17.23 1.67 6.25
C HIS A 112 18.10 2.93 6.38
N ASP A 113 19.03 2.94 7.34
CA ASP A 113 19.93 4.05 7.61
C ASP A 113 20.97 4.30 6.51
N ARG A 114 21.18 3.33 5.60
CA ARG A 114 22.15 3.41 4.50
C ARG A 114 21.51 3.58 3.12
N TYR A 115 20.20 3.49 3.02
CA TYR A 115 19.50 3.49 1.73
C TYR A 115 19.84 4.71 0.88
N ALA A 116 19.81 5.90 1.45
CA ALA A 116 20.06 7.16 0.73
C ALA A 116 21.43 7.21 0.03
N ARG A 117 22.42 6.46 0.54
CA ARG A 117 23.81 6.41 0.03
C ARG A 117 24.15 5.11 -0.69
N SER A 118 23.16 4.23 -0.94
CA SER A 118 23.39 2.90 -1.51
C SER A 118 22.89 2.82 -2.95
N GLU A 119 23.46 1.90 -3.73
CA GLU A 119 22.98 1.56 -5.07
C GLU A 119 21.60 0.91 -5.07
N ALA A 120 21.08 0.52 -3.90
CA ALA A 120 19.74 -0.02 -3.74
C ALA A 120 18.65 0.95 -4.24
N ARG A 121 18.91 2.26 -4.24
CA ARG A 121 18.02 3.30 -4.86
C ARG A 121 17.79 3.04 -6.34
N ASN A 122 18.78 2.51 -7.06
CA ASN A 122 18.68 2.25 -8.50
C ASN A 122 17.85 1.00 -8.79
N LEU A 123 17.83 0.03 -7.87
CA LEU A 123 17.06 -1.20 -7.97
C LEU A 123 15.62 -1.03 -7.51
N LEU A 124 15.44 -0.27 -6.44
CA LEU A 124 14.12 0.03 -5.87
C LEU A 124 14.06 1.54 -5.63
N PRO A 125 13.57 2.33 -6.60
CA PRO A 125 13.50 3.78 -6.47
C PRO A 125 12.44 4.26 -5.47
N ILE A 126 11.83 3.32 -4.75
CA ILE A 126 10.80 3.56 -3.73
C ILE A 126 11.37 3.20 -2.37
N ARG A 127 11.27 4.10 -1.41
CA ARG A 127 11.69 3.82 -0.03
C ARG A 127 10.81 2.71 0.56
N ALA A 128 11.43 1.81 1.32
CA ALA A 128 10.71 0.68 1.91
C ALA A 128 9.62 1.09 2.91
N ASP A 129 9.77 2.25 3.56
CA ASP A 129 8.78 2.83 4.47
C ASP A 129 7.53 3.38 3.76
N TRP A 130 7.55 3.53 2.42
CA TRP A 130 6.38 3.90 1.63
C TRP A 130 5.50 2.69 1.23
N MET A 131 6.00 1.47 1.41
CA MET A 131 5.24 0.28 1.02
C MET A 131 3.87 0.16 1.71
N PRO A 132 3.71 0.47 3.02
CA PRO A 132 2.40 0.52 3.66
C PRO A 132 1.45 1.54 3.01
N GLU A 133 1.97 2.66 2.51
CA GLU A 133 1.16 3.71 1.88
C GLU A 133 0.57 3.24 0.55
N LEU A 134 1.27 2.38 -0.21
CA LEU A 134 0.73 1.77 -1.43
C LEU A 134 -0.48 0.87 -1.12
N LEU A 135 -0.63 0.44 0.11
CA LEU A 135 -1.79 -0.32 0.61
C LEU A 135 -2.88 0.59 1.20
N GLY A 136 -2.74 1.92 1.05
CA GLY A 136 -3.67 2.90 1.62
C GLY A 136 -3.44 3.20 3.10
N LEU A 137 -2.34 2.71 3.69
CA LEU A 137 -1.95 3.01 5.07
C LEU A 137 -1.05 4.23 5.10
N VAL A 138 -1.60 5.37 4.69
CA VAL A 138 -0.87 6.64 4.59
C VAL A 138 -0.59 7.18 5.99
N ASN A 139 0.66 7.62 6.21
CA ASN A 139 1.07 8.33 7.40
C ASN A 139 1.62 9.71 7.01
N PHE A 140 0.87 10.75 7.34
CA PHE A 140 1.31 12.12 7.16
C PHE A 140 2.24 12.52 8.30
N ARG A 141 3.49 12.80 7.98
CA ARG A 141 4.52 13.13 8.98
C ARG A 141 4.47 14.63 9.26
N THR A 142 4.62 15.00 10.51
CA THR A 142 4.55 16.41 10.96
C THR A 142 5.70 17.28 10.46
N GLU A 143 6.84 16.65 10.10
CA GLU A 143 7.99 17.32 9.52
C GLU A 143 7.84 17.66 8.04
N ASP A 144 6.88 17.01 7.35
CA ASP A 144 6.60 17.23 5.93
C ASP A 144 5.63 18.40 5.74
N SER A 145 5.69 19.05 4.58
CA SER A 145 4.76 20.10 4.21
C SER A 145 3.60 19.51 3.41
N HIS A 146 2.37 19.75 3.86
CA HIS A 146 1.17 19.27 3.21
C HIS A 146 0.37 20.43 2.65
N ASP A 147 -0.19 20.27 1.45
CA ASP A 147 -1.00 21.28 0.76
C ASP A 147 -2.28 20.64 0.20
N GLY A 148 -3.39 21.38 0.20
CA GLY A 148 -4.73 20.92 -0.17
C GLY A 148 -5.75 21.10 0.95
N PRO A 149 -6.87 20.36 0.97
CA PRO A 149 -7.26 19.35 -0.02
C PRO A 149 -7.78 19.94 -1.33
N TYR A 150 -7.37 19.40 -2.45
CA TYR A 150 -7.85 19.79 -3.77
C TYR A 150 -8.95 18.84 -4.24
N PRO A 151 -10.17 19.31 -4.53
CA PRO A 151 -11.22 18.45 -5.02
C PRO A 151 -10.93 17.99 -6.45
N LEU A 152 -11.07 16.70 -6.69
CA LEU A 152 -10.95 16.09 -8.02
C LEU A 152 -12.35 15.88 -8.63
N PRO A 153 -12.48 15.81 -9.99
CA PRO A 153 -13.75 15.65 -10.67
C PRO A 153 -14.54 14.39 -10.29
N ASP A 154 -13.86 13.36 -9.82
CA ASP A 154 -14.44 12.07 -9.39
C ASP A 154 -14.86 12.06 -7.91
N GLY A 155 -14.80 13.20 -7.22
CA GLY A 155 -15.19 13.35 -5.83
C GLY A 155 -14.11 12.95 -4.82
N ARG A 156 -12.91 12.59 -5.28
CA ARG A 156 -11.74 12.40 -4.42
C ARG A 156 -11.13 13.74 -4.00
N LEU A 157 -10.33 13.70 -2.96
CA LEU A 157 -9.52 14.82 -2.49
C LEU A 157 -8.03 14.49 -2.69
N GLU A 158 -7.29 15.40 -3.29
CA GLU A 158 -5.85 15.30 -3.45
C GLU A 158 -5.14 16.09 -2.35
N ILE A 159 -4.18 15.46 -1.69
CA ILE A 159 -3.23 16.09 -0.78
C ILE A 159 -1.85 15.99 -1.41
N ARG A 160 -1.17 17.12 -1.54
CA ARG A 160 0.21 17.18 -2.04
C ARG A 160 1.16 17.29 -0.87
N THR A 161 2.10 16.37 -0.79
CA THR A 161 3.10 16.35 0.28
C THR A 161 4.48 16.62 -0.31
N ARG A 162 5.17 17.61 0.23
CA ARG A 162 6.59 17.84 -0.02
C ARG A 162 7.38 17.19 1.11
N LEU A 163 8.14 16.16 0.76
CA LEU A 163 8.97 15.45 1.72
C LEU A 163 10.20 16.30 2.03
N LYS A 164 10.49 16.45 3.30
CA LYS A 164 11.75 17.03 3.74
C LYS A 164 12.83 15.94 3.63
N ALA A 165 13.47 15.84 2.47
CA ALA A 165 14.60 14.94 2.27
C ALA A 165 15.89 15.69 2.52
N ASP A 166 16.89 15.01 3.08
CA ASP A 166 18.18 15.63 3.43
C ASP A 166 18.96 16.16 2.21
N ASP A 167 18.57 15.87 0.95
CA ASP A 167 19.26 16.40 -0.24
C ASP A 167 18.42 16.54 -1.54
N ASP A 168 17.17 16.04 -1.60
CA ASP A 168 16.33 16.17 -2.80
C ASP A 168 14.85 16.35 -2.43
N GLU A 169 14.23 17.42 -2.92
CA GLU A 169 12.79 17.68 -2.75
C GLU A 169 11.98 16.73 -3.65
N LEU A 170 11.36 15.71 -3.06
CA LEU A 170 10.47 14.79 -3.76
C LEU A 170 9.02 15.22 -3.57
N LEU A 171 8.31 15.45 -4.66
CA LEU A 171 6.88 15.75 -4.66
C LEU A 171 6.09 14.43 -4.69
N LYS A 172 5.16 14.28 -3.74
CA LYS A 172 4.23 13.16 -3.63
C LYS A 172 2.79 13.68 -3.71
N SER A 173 2.00 13.14 -4.58
CA SER A 173 0.57 13.44 -4.73
C SER A 173 -0.28 12.17 -4.71
#